data_08f34431934b9ca591e77af83d4bac9d
#
_entry.id   08f34431934b9ca591e77af83d4bac9d
#
_cell.length_a   1.000
_cell.length_b   1.000
_cell.length_c   1.000
_cell.angle_alpha   90.00
_cell.angle_beta   90.00
_cell.angle_gamma   90.00
#
_symmetry.space_group_name_H-M   'P 1'
#
loop_
_entity.id
_entity.type
_entity.pdbx_description
1 polymer ?
#
loop_
_entity_poly.entity_id
_entity_poly.type
_entity_poly.pdbx_seq_one_letter_code
_entity_poly.pdbx_strand_id
1 'polypeptide(L)'
;MKFPSFLAIAALAAAGTAAAHGGGNSSVLFKFDHGTGNQVFRSAAGVPTLNTVAGVAPGGAPWGITSLDVTIKTNGDIRGRGEGVVLLGGDGLGTRAGPRQVILSLFCRNVPVPPAASAALILTPFNSEPVDLDEDGDFSVRGKLIDATGATPPLNCGDTVDNRPVLLIRSVTPANPTTGTPATPGAWFAAGLLADGDRDGRGGKGDDRY
;
A
#
# COMPACT_ATOMS: atom_id res chain seq x y z
N MET A 1 -37.52 -1.01 71.90
CA MET A 1 -37.23 -2.10 70.96
C MET A 1 -36.16 -1.61 69.99
N LYS A 2 -34.90 -2.15 70.09
CA LYS A 2 -33.75 -1.76 69.26
C LYS A 2 -33.55 -2.84 68.20
N PHE A 3 -33.59 -2.47 66.90
CA PHE A 3 -33.22 -3.39 65.82
C PHE A 3 -31.78 -3.10 65.41
N PRO A 4 -30.92 -4.10 65.26
CA PRO A 4 -29.58 -3.92 64.73
C PRO A 4 -29.62 -3.96 63.21
N SER A 5 -29.00 -2.93 62.57
CA SER A 5 -28.74 -2.86 61.16
C SER A 5 -27.55 -3.81 60.78
N PHE A 6 -27.82 -4.78 59.91
CA PHE A 6 -26.77 -5.55 59.29
C PHE A 6 -26.25 -4.88 58.03
N LEU A 7 -25.00 -4.51 58.05
CA LEU A 7 -24.27 -3.95 56.91
C LEU A 7 -23.71 -5.13 56.08
N ALA A 8 -24.28 -5.37 54.92
CA ALA A 8 -23.75 -6.35 53.97
C ALA A 8 -22.68 -5.70 53.09
N ILE A 9 -21.43 -6.12 53.26
CA ILE A 9 -20.31 -5.70 52.39
C ILE A 9 -20.30 -6.66 51.22
N ALA A 10 -20.67 -6.17 50.02
CA ALA A 10 -20.50 -6.89 48.76
C ALA A 10 -19.07 -6.67 48.23
N ALA A 11 -18.25 -7.71 48.25
CA ALA A 11 -16.95 -7.72 47.64
C ALA A 11 -17.09 -7.91 46.12
N LEU A 12 -16.82 -6.85 45.34
CA LEU A 12 -16.72 -6.92 43.88
C LEU A 12 -15.36 -7.57 43.52
N ALA A 13 -15.39 -8.81 43.06
CA ALA A 13 -14.24 -9.44 42.44
C ALA A 13 -14.09 -8.91 41.02
N ALA A 14 -13.12 -8.04 40.79
CA ALA A 14 -12.71 -7.61 39.43
C ALA A 14 -11.96 -8.78 38.77
N ALA A 15 -12.63 -9.51 37.91
CA ALA A 15 -11.95 -10.44 36.99
C ALA A 15 -11.21 -9.63 35.91
N GLY A 16 -9.91 -9.43 36.12
CA GLY A 16 -9.02 -8.86 35.12
C GLY A 16 -8.89 -9.87 33.97
N THR A 17 -9.52 -9.55 32.84
CA THR A 17 -9.24 -10.24 31.57
C THR A 17 -7.83 -9.85 31.15
N ALA A 18 -6.84 -10.72 31.36
CA ALA A 18 -5.53 -10.62 30.74
C ALA A 18 -5.73 -10.75 29.23
N ALA A 19 -5.66 -9.63 28.51
CA ALA A 19 -5.55 -9.64 27.06
C ALA A 19 -4.23 -10.33 26.72
N ALA A 20 -4.30 -11.59 26.30
CA ALA A 20 -3.17 -12.28 25.73
C ALA A 20 -2.76 -11.49 24.47
N HIS A 21 -1.67 -10.74 24.56
CA HIS A 21 -0.97 -10.20 23.41
C HIS A 21 -0.36 -11.39 22.67
N GLY A 22 -1.19 -12.05 21.86
CA GLY A 22 -0.74 -13.03 20.89
C GLY A 22 0.07 -12.30 19.83
N GLY A 23 1.37 -12.15 20.07
CA GLY A 23 2.35 -11.76 19.07
C GLY A 23 2.51 -12.90 18.06
N GLY A 24 1.46 -13.19 17.29
CA GLY A 24 1.56 -14.10 16.16
C GLY A 24 2.54 -13.50 15.18
N ASN A 25 3.66 -14.19 14.91
CA ASN A 25 4.59 -13.84 13.84
C ASN A 25 3.82 -13.89 12.53
N SER A 26 3.31 -12.71 12.07
CA SER A 26 2.71 -12.59 10.76
C SER A 26 3.79 -12.82 9.71
N SER A 27 3.56 -13.80 8.82
CA SER A 27 4.47 -14.08 7.70
C SER A 27 4.47 -12.93 6.69
N VAL A 28 5.49 -12.91 5.85
CA VAL A 28 5.54 -12.00 4.71
C VAL A 28 4.48 -12.44 3.70
N LEU A 29 3.64 -11.50 3.27
CA LEU A 29 2.69 -11.67 2.19
C LEU A 29 3.33 -11.32 0.85
N PHE A 30 4.03 -10.16 0.78
CA PHE A 30 4.76 -9.70 -0.40
C PHE A 30 6.02 -8.95 0.00
N LYS A 31 7.02 -9.04 -0.88
CA LYS A 31 8.19 -8.17 -0.90
C LYS A 31 8.33 -7.52 -2.28
N PHE A 32 8.52 -6.20 -2.28
CA PHE A 32 8.83 -5.39 -3.44
C PHE A 32 10.22 -4.82 -3.22
N ASP A 33 11.19 -5.18 -4.05
CA ASP A 33 12.59 -4.80 -3.89
C ASP A 33 13.12 -3.88 -5.01
N HIS A 34 12.26 -3.56 -5.96
CA HIS A 34 12.52 -2.62 -7.05
C HIS A 34 11.28 -1.81 -7.37
N GLY A 35 11.47 -0.68 -8.04
CA GLY A 35 10.39 0.17 -8.52
C GLY A 35 10.61 0.61 -9.97
N THR A 36 9.52 0.92 -10.64
CA THR A 36 9.53 1.57 -11.94
C THR A 36 8.67 2.81 -11.90
N GLY A 37 9.19 3.92 -12.42
CA GLY A 37 8.44 5.16 -12.56
C GLY A 37 7.40 5.08 -13.68
N ASN A 38 6.46 6.02 -13.68
CA ASN A 38 5.51 6.11 -14.78
C ASN A 38 6.20 6.60 -16.04
N GLN A 39 5.85 5.98 -17.17
CA GLN A 39 6.33 6.36 -18.49
C GLN A 39 5.19 6.97 -19.30
N VAL A 40 5.52 7.95 -20.14
CA VAL A 40 4.57 8.50 -21.11
C VAL A 40 4.59 7.61 -22.34
N PHE A 41 3.43 7.05 -22.69
CA PHE A 41 3.26 6.25 -23.88
C PHE A 41 2.64 7.05 -25.03
N ARG A 42 2.92 6.61 -26.24
CA ARG A 42 2.22 7.05 -27.44
C ARG A 42 1.65 5.86 -28.17
N SER A 43 0.45 6.02 -28.72
CA SER A 43 -0.14 5.04 -29.64
C SER A 43 0.70 4.97 -30.93
N ALA A 44 0.45 3.95 -31.75
CA ALA A 44 1.06 3.85 -33.08
C ALA A 44 0.79 5.08 -33.96
N ALA A 45 -0.31 5.80 -33.73
CA ALA A 45 -0.64 7.06 -34.39
C ALA A 45 0.04 8.30 -33.76
N GLY A 46 0.95 8.12 -32.81
CA GLY A 46 1.66 9.21 -32.13
C GLY A 46 0.85 9.97 -31.07
N VAL A 47 -0.38 9.52 -30.76
CA VAL A 47 -1.23 10.16 -29.76
C VAL A 47 -0.76 9.78 -28.37
N PRO A 48 -0.56 10.75 -27.43
CA PRO A 48 -0.26 10.44 -26.04
C PRO A 48 -1.32 9.52 -25.43
N THR A 49 -0.88 8.43 -24.82
CA THR A 49 -1.76 7.44 -24.20
C THR A 49 -1.43 7.35 -22.71
N LEU A 50 -2.47 7.39 -21.88
CA LEU A 50 -2.32 7.24 -20.43
C LEU A 50 -1.90 5.83 -20.07
N ASN A 51 -0.84 5.70 -19.26
CA ASN A 51 -0.44 4.45 -18.65
C ASN A 51 -1.29 4.18 -17.40
N THR A 52 -2.53 3.80 -17.60
CA THR A 52 -3.44 3.48 -16.50
C THR A 52 -3.11 2.10 -15.93
N VAL A 53 -2.84 2.03 -14.62
CA VAL A 53 -2.51 0.79 -13.89
C VAL A 53 -3.55 0.58 -12.79
N ALA A 54 -4.18 -0.58 -12.77
CA ALA A 54 -5.24 -0.93 -11.80
C ALA A 54 -6.36 0.13 -11.71
N GLY A 55 -6.72 0.75 -12.84
CA GLY A 55 -7.72 1.82 -12.91
C GLY A 55 -7.23 3.19 -12.45
N VAL A 56 -5.98 3.32 -12.01
CA VAL A 56 -5.39 4.58 -11.56
C VAL A 56 -4.64 5.26 -12.71
N ALA A 57 -4.98 6.51 -13.00
CA ALA A 57 -4.25 7.30 -13.98
C ALA A 57 -2.83 7.66 -13.48
N PRO A 58 -1.84 7.75 -14.37
CA PRO A 58 -0.50 8.20 -14.03
C PRO A 58 -0.47 9.70 -13.71
N GLY A 59 0.60 10.15 -13.05
CA GLY A 59 0.94 11.58 -12.98
C GLY A 59 1.16 12.15 -14.39
N GLY A 60 0.84 13.44 -14.57
CA GLY A 60 0.84 14.10 -15.86
C GLY A 60 2.22 14.29 -16.51
N ALA A 61 3.30 13.93 -15.82
CA ALA A 61 4.67 13.97 -16.30
C ALA A 61 5.35 12.60 -16.08
N PRO A 62 6.48 12.30 -16.77
CA PRO A 62 7.25 11.12 -16.48
C PRO A 62 7.91 11.24 -15.09
N TRP A 63 7.81 10.18 -14.31
CA TRP A 63 8.39 10.05 -12.98
C TRP A 63 9.40 8.91 -12.94
N GLY A 64 10.42 9.03 -12.10
CA GLY A 64 11.36 7.99 -11.77
C GLY A 64 11.23 7.54 -10.33
N ILE A 65 11.88 6.45 -10.02
CA ILE A 65 12.20 5.98 -8.68
C ILE A 65 13.54 5.28 -8.76
N THR A 66 14.43 5.59 -7.83
CA THR A 66 15.79 5.04 -7.82
C THR A 66 15.83 3.68 -7.12
N SER A 67 15.18 3.58 -5.96
CA SER A 67 15.10 2.33 -5.21
C SER A 67 13.74 2.18 -4.52
N LEU A 68 13.35 0.94 -4.27
CA LEU A 68 12.17 0.59 -3.47
C LEU A 68 12.46 -0.70 -2.71
N ASP A 69 12.21 -0.69 -1.40
CA ASP A 69 12.23 -1.89 -0.56
C ASP A 69 11.00 -1.82 0.36
N VAL A 70 9.98 -2.61 0.05
CA VAL A 70 8.73 -2.65 0.80
C VAL A 70 8.35 -4.09 1.10
N THR A 71 8.08 -4.37 2.38
CA THR A 71 7.56 -5.64 2.87
C THR A 71 6.15 -5.46 3.39
N ILE A 72 5.25 -6.33 2.95
CA ILE A 72 3.85 -6.42 3.39
C ILE A 72 3.64 -7.77 4.04
N LYS A 73 3.02 -7.77 5.23
CA LYS A 73 2.75 -8.99 6.00
C LYS A 73 1.30 -9.44 5.87
N THR A 74 1.04 -10.69 6.21
CA THR A 74 -0.30 -11.33 6.15
C THR A 74 -1.36 -10.68 7.04
N ASN A 75 -0.94 -9.90 8.04
CA ASN A 75 -1.83 -9.11 8.89
C ASN A 75 -2.04 -7.65 8.38
N GLY A 76 -1.57 -7.34 7.17
CA GLY A 76 -1.64 -6.02 6.56
C GLY A 76 -0.55 -5.05 7.00
N ASP A 77 0.36 -5.43 7.90
CA ASP A 77 1.47 -4.54 8.25
C ASP A 77 2.33 -4.26 7.01
N ILE A 78 2.62 -2.98 6.79
CA ILE A 78 3.53 -2.51 5.75
C ILE A 78 4.73 -1.82 6.38
N ARG A 79 5.90 -2.07 5.81
CA ARG A 79 7.15 -1.44 6.20
C ARG A 79 8.06 -1.33 5.00
N GLY A 80 8.68 -0.19 4.81
CA GLY A 80 9.65 -0.02 3.73
C GLY A 80 10.06 1.41 3.51
N ARG A 81 10.80 1.60 2.42
CA ARG A 81 11.29 2.89 1.96
C ARG A 81 11.33 2.91 0.43
N GLY A 82 11.24 4.11 -0.12
CA GLY A 82 11.55 4.40 -1.53
C GLY A 82 12.43 5.61 -1.61
N GLU A 83 13.26 5.68 -2.62
CA GLU A 83 14.22 6.75 -2.84
C GLU A 83 14.11 7.29 -4.26
N GLY A 84 14.22 8.60 -4.39
CA GLY A 84 14.29 9.27 -5.67
C GLY A 84 13.00 9.23 -6.49
N VAL A 85 11.84 9.41 -5.84
CA VAL A 85 10.57 9.63 -6.55
C VAL A 85 10.53 11.05 -7.07
N VAL A 86 11.07 11.25 -8.28
CA VAL A 86 11.28 12.56 -8.88
C VAL A 86 10.81 12.63 -10.33
N LEU A 87 10.61 13.85 -10.82
CA LEU A 87 10.33 14.09 -12.23
C LEU A 87 11.52 13.72 -13.12
N LEU A 88 11.25 13.07 -14.25
CA LEU A 88 12.23 12.72 -15.26
C LEU A 88 12.20 13.66 -16.48
N GLY A 89 11.53 14.81 -16.38
CA GLY A 89 11.46 15.76 -17.47
C GLY A 89 10.80 17.08 -17.12
N GLY A 90 10.90 18.05 -18.03
CA GLY A 90 10.42 19.42 -17.83
C GLY A 90 11.31 20.24 -16.91
N ASP A 91 10.83 21.44 -16.55
CA ASP A 91 11.59 22.39 -15.71
C ASP A 91 11.81 21.91 -14.28
N GLY A 92 11.06 20.88 -13.85
CA GLY A 92 11.19 20.26 -12.54
C GLY A 92 12.05 18.99 -12.51
N LEU A 93 12.84 18.71 -13.56
CA LEU A 93 13.71 17.53 -13.64
C LEU A 93 14.54 17.32 -12.38
N GLY A 94 14.49 16.10 -11.82
CA GLY A 94 15.25 15.72 -10.62
C GLY A 94 14.62 16.17 -9.30
N THR A 95 13.43 16.77 -9.33
CA THR A 95 12.72 17.18 -8.11
C THR A 95 11.43 16.40 -7.90
N ARG A 96 10.91 16.37 -6.66
CA ARG A 96 9.58 15.84 -6.36
C ARG A 96 8.42 16.73 -6.85
N ALA A 97 8.72 17.85 -7.50
CA ALA A 97 7.74 18.86 -7.94
C ALA A 97 6.84 19.36 -6.77
N GLY A 98 5.51 19.26 -6.91
CA GLY A 98 4.56 19.75 -5.91
C GLY A 98 4.21 18.80 -4.77
N PRO A 99 4.11 17.46 -4.99
CA PRO A 99 3.68 16.54 -3.94
C PRO A 99 4.60 16.55 -2.72
N ARG A 100 4.00 16.63 -1.52
CA ARG A 100 4.72 16.57 -0.25
C ARG A 100 4.47 15.28 0.51
N GLN A 101 3.51 14.49 0.04
CA GLN A 101 3.13 13.22 0.64
C GLN A 101 2.78 12.21 -0.45
N VAL A 102 3.02 10.95 -0.13
CA VAL A 102 2.61 9.82 -0.94
C VAL A 102 1.80 8.82 -0.11
N ILE A 103 0.96 8.04 -0.79
CA ILE A 103 0.26 6.88 -0.27
C ILE A 103 0.72 5.66 -1.06
N LEU A 104 0.97 4.56 -0.37
CA LEU A 104 1.20 3.27 -1.00
C LEU A 104 -0.14 2.53 -1.11
N SER A 105 -0.51 2.15 -2.33
CA SER A 105 -1.78 1.47 -2.62
C SER A 105 -1.48 0.08 -3.19
N LEU A 106 -1.88 -0.97 -2.46
CA LEU A 106 -1.80 -2.35 -2.92
C LEU A 106 -3.12 -2.74 -3.59
N PHE A 107 -3.04 -3.26 -4.81
CA PHE A 107 -4.17 -3.81 -5.56
C PHE A 107 -4.01 -5.32 -5.67
N CYS A 108 -4.99 -6.05 -5.14
CA CYS A 108 -5.06 -7.51 -5.27
C CYS A 108 -5.82 -7.85 -6.55
N ARG A 109 -5.18 -8.54 -7.46
CA ARG A 109 -5.85 -9.06 -8.65
C ARG A 109 -6.36 -10.46 -8.33
N ASN A 110 -7.66 -10.58 -8.13
CA ASN A 110 -8.31 -11.88 -7.90
C ASN A 110 -9.06 -12.37 -9.15
N VAL A 111 -8.73 -11.80 -10.30
CA VAL A 111 -9.39 -12.11 -11.59
C VAL A 111 -8.32 -12.37 -12.63
N PRO A 112 -8.43 -13.47 -13.41
CA PRO A 112 -7.50 -13.78 -14.49
C PRO A 112 -7.37 -12.61 -15.48
N VAL A 113 -6.13 -12.31 -15.90
CA VAL A 113 -5.80 -11.38 -16.98
C VAL A 113 -5.46 -12.23 -18.22
N PRO A 114 -5.95 -11.91 -19.43
CA PRO A 114 -6.71 -10.74 -19.74
C PRO A 114 -8.21 -10.96 -19.58
N PRO A 115 -8.92 -10.00 -19.07
CA PRO A 115 -10.32 -9.94 -19.40
C PRO A 115 -10.43 -9.72 -20.89
N ALA A 116 -11.41 -10.34 -21.50
CA ALA A 116 -11.88 -9.89 -22.81
C ALA A 116 -12.01 -8.36 -22.75
N ALA A 117 -11.41 -7.69 -23.71
CA ALA A 117 -11.37 -6.24 -23.80
C ALA A 117 -12.72 -5.64 -23.43
N SER A 118 -12.76 -4.77 -22.42
CA SER A 118 -13.69 -3.66 -22.26
C SER A 118 -14.16 -3.32 -20.86
N ALA A 119 -13.93 -4.10 -19.82
CA ALA A 119 -14.29 -3.64 -18.48
C ALA A 119 -13.03 -3.10 -17.78
N ALA A 120 -13.01 -1.80 -17.49
CA ALA A 120 -12.04 -1.21 -16.58
C ALA A 120 -12.19 -1.93 -15.22
N LEU A 121 -11.25 -2.78 -14.91
CA LEU A 121 -11.21 -3.49 -13.63
C LEU A 121 -10.92 -2.46 -12.54
N ILE A 122 -11.95 -1.96 -11.88
CA ILE A 122 -11.79 -1.10 -10.70
C ILE A 122 -11.50 -2.05 -9.54
N LEU A 123 -10.22 -2.15 -9.19
CA LEU A 123 -9.79 -2.89 -8.02
C LEU A 123 -9.87 -1.97 -6.80
N THR A 124 -10.47 -2.46 -5.71
CA THR A 124 -10.45 -1.75 -4.43
C THR A 124 -9.02 -1.80 -3.87
N PRO A 125 -8.37 -0.65 -3.63
CA PRO A 125 -7.03 -0.63 -3.09
C PRO A 125 -7.01 -0.81 -1.57
N PHE A 126 -5.94 -1.40 -1.07
CA PHE A 126 -5.54 -1.32 0.33
C PHE A 126 -4.48 -0.22 0.44
N ASN A 127 -4.77 0.82 1.19
CA ASN A 127 -3.94 2.02 1.28
C ASN A 127 -3.17 2.07 2.60
N SER A 128 -1.95 2.59 2.56
CA SER A 128 -1.25 3.05 3.76
C SER A 128 -1.83 4.41 4.21
N GLU A 129 -1.47 4.82 5.43
CA GLU A 129 -1.56 6.23 5.77
C GLU A 129 -0.62 7.05 4.86
N PRO A 130 -0.93 8.35 4.65
CA PRO A 130 -0.02 9.27 3.97
C PRO A 130 1.34 9.34 4.69
N VAL A 131 2.42 9.31 3.92
CA VAL A 131 3.78 9.50 4.43
C VAL A 131 4.44 10.67 3.71
N ASP A 132 5.33 11.36 4.41
CA ASP A 132 6.04 12.50 3.84
C ASP A 132 6.98 12.05 2.72
N LEU A 133 7.02 12.85 1.67
CA LEU A 133 7.97 12.78 0.55
C LEU A 133 8.89 13.99 0.69
N ASP A 134 10.16 13.76 0.94
CA ASP A 134 11.13 14.82 1.10
C ASP A 134 11.53 15.49 -0.23
N GLU A 135 12.47 16.44 -0.20
CA GLU A 135 12.85 17.20 -1.39
C GLU A 135 13.60 16.37 -2.43
N ASP A 136 14.28 15.32 -1.98
CA ASP A 136 15.01 14.39 -2.83
C ASP A 136 14.11 13.27 -3.39
N GLY A 137 12.85 13.24 -2.98
CA GLY A 137 11.88 12.24 -3.41
C GLY A 137 11.96 10.96 -2.61
N ASP A 138 12.48 11.01 -1.39
CA ASP A 138 12.59 9.88 -0.51
C ASP A 138 11.40 9.80 0.46
N PHE A 139 11.01 8.57 0.81
CA PHE A 139 9.95 8.33 1.78
C PHE A 139 10.21 7.06 2.59
N SER A 140 9.63 7.02 3.79
CA SER A 140 9.58 5.81 4.62
C SER A 140 8.16 5.52 5.05
N VAL A 141 7.73 4.26 4.92
CA VAL A 141 6.40 3.81 5.32
C VAL A 141 6.48 2.80 6.45
N ARG A 142 5.61 2.97 7.45
CA ARG A 142 5.39 2.00 8.52
C ARG A 142 3.97 2.15 9.02
N GLY A 143 3.19 1.07 8.96
CA GLY A 143 1.80 1.09 9.39
C GLY A 143 1.04 -0.11 8.89
N LYS A 144 -0.20 0.11 8.50
CA LYS A 144 -1.09 -0.92 7.94
C LYS A 144 -1.62 -0.50 6.57
N LEU A 145 -1.84 -1.51 5.74
CA LEU A 145 -2.65 -1.40 4.54
C LEU A 145 -4.08 -1.80 4.90
N ILE A 146 -5.01 -0.89 4.65
CA ILE A 146 -6.45 -1.12 4.85
C ILE A 146 -7.25 -0.61 3.65
N ASP A 147 -8.37 -1.24 3.39
CA ASP A 147 -9.35 -0.73 2.44
C ASP A 147 -10.29 0.31 3.09
N ALA A 148 -11.26 0.80 2.35
CA ALA A 148 -12.23 1.78 2.84
C ALA A 148 -13.14 1.24 3.97
N THR A 149 -13.17 -0.07 4.19
CA THR A 149 -13.94 -0.71 5.28
C THR A 149 -13.08 -1.02 6.51
N GLY A 150 -11.75 -0.79 6.42
CA GLY A 150 -10.78 -1.12 7.45
C GLY A 150 -10.26 -2.57 7.37
N ALA A 151 -10.60 -3.31 6.31
CA ALA A 151 -10.09 -4.66 6.10
C ALA A 151 -8.65 -4.64 5.57
N THR A 152 -7.87 -5.65 5.96
CA THR A 152 -6.48 -5.86 5.48
C THR A 152 -6.46 -6.71 4.21
N PRO A 153 -5.35 -6.70 3.42
CA PRO A 153 -5.22 -7.53 2.23
C PRO A 153 -5.48 -9.01 2.54
N PRO A 154 -6.25 -9.72 1.70
CA PRO A 154 -6.53 -11.14 1.91
C PRO A 154 -5.29 -12.00 1.63
N LEU A 155 -5.22 -13.18 2.24
CA LEU A 155 -4.08 -14.10 2.10
C LEU A 155 -3.89 -14.60 0.65
N ASN A 156 -4.97 -14.66 -0.13
CA ASN A 156 -4.95 -15.04 -1.55
C ASN A 156 -4.77 -13.86 -2.50
N CYS A 157 -4.33 -12.71 -2.01
CA CYS A 157 -3.97 -11.57 -2.84
C CYS A 157 -2.79 -11.95 -3.76
N GLY A 158 -3.03 -12.06 -5.07
CA GLY A 158 -1.97 -12.35 -6.04
C GLY A 158 -1.37 -13.76 -5.94
N ASP A 159 -2.18 -14.76 -5.64
CA ASP A 159 -1.78 -16.16 -5.44
C ASP A 159 -1.41 -16.91 -6.71
N THR A 160 -1.60 -16.31 -7.89
CA THR A 160 -1.24 -16.91 -9.18
C THR A 160 -0.39 -15.97 -10.03
N VAL A 161 0.35 -16.52 -10.98
CA VAL A 161 1.21 -15.75 -11.91
C VAL A 161 0.41 -14.68 -12.67
N ASP A 162 -0.84 -14.98 -12.99
CA ASP A 162 -1.72 -14.08 -13.74
C ASP A 162 -2.39 -13.02 -12.86
N ASN A 163 -2.38 -13.22 -11.54
CA ASN A 163 -3.05 -12.37 -10.55
C ASN A 163 -2.05 -11.60 -9.67
N ARG A 164 -0.87 -11.29 -10.19
CA ARG A 164 0.16 -10.58 -9.42
C ARG A 164 -0.38 -9.29 -8.80
N PRO A 165 -0.09 -9.02 -7.52
CA PRO A 165 -0.46 -7.78 -6.89
C PRO A 165 0.28 -6.61 -7.53
N VAL A 166 -0.30 -5.43 -7.44
CA VAL A 166 0.31 -4.19 -7.90
C VAL A 166 0.43 -3.25 -6.71
N LEU A 167 1.64 -2.82 -6.41
CA LEU A 167 1.89 -1.76 -5.43
C LEU A 167 2.13 -0.45 -6.18
N LEU A 168 1.31 0.57 -5.93
CA LEU A 168 1.48 1.91 -6.52
C LEU A 168 1.88 2.92 -5.45
N ILE A 169 2.86 3.74 -5.78
CA ILE A 169 3.20 4.97 -5.04
C ILE A 169 2.41 6.09 -5.69
N ARG A 170 1.50 6.72 -4.93
CA ARG A 170 0.51 7.66 -5.44
C ARG A 170 0.63 9.01 -4.75
N SER A 171 0.26 10.08 -5.48
CA SER A 171 0.06 11.39 -4.88
C SER A 171 -1.05 11.36 -3.83
N VAL A 172 -1.04 12.33 -2.95
CA VAL A 172 -2.07 12.54 -1.93
C VAL A 172 -2.69 13.92 -2.14
N THR A 173 -4.02 13.96 -2.22
CA THR A 173 -4.75 15.18 -1.93
C THR A 173 -4.90 15.25 -0.41
N PRO A 174 -4.29 16.26 0.25
CA PRO A 174 -4.31 16.33 1.71
C PRO A 174 -5.74 16.40 2.27
N ALA A 175 -5.91 15.91 3.50
CA ALA A 175 -7.15 16.11 4.23
C ALA A 175 -7.45 17.60 4.39
N ASN A 176 -8.72 17.96 4.26
CA ASN A 176 -9.17 19.32 4.52
C ASN A 176 -9.87 19.37 5.89
N PRO A 177 -9.22 19.91 6.93
CA PRO A 177 -9.79 19.96 8.27
C PRO A 177 -11.02 20.86 8.36
N THR A 178 -11.16 21.84 7.47
CA THR A 178 -12.30 22.77 7.46
C THR A 178 -13.58 22.10 6.97
N THR A 179 -13.47 21.19 5.98
CA THR A 179 -14.61 20.46 5.41
C THR A 179 -14.77 19.06 5.96
N GLY A 180 -13.81 18.59 6.78
CA GLY A 180 -13.76 17.20 7.25
C GLY A 180 -13.45 16.17 6.16
N THR A 181 -12.97 16.60 4.98
CA THR A 181 -12.64 15.70 3.87
C THR A 181 -11.35 14.95 4.20
N PRO A 182 -11.33 13.61 4.18
CA PRO A 182 -10.11 12.85 4.43
C PRO A 182 -9.08 12.99 3.28
N ALA A 183 -7.84 12.65 3.56
CA ALA A 183 -6.81 12.54 2.53
C ALA A 183 -7.22 11.48 1.50
N THR A 184 -7.02 11.78 0.22
CA THR A 184 -7.42 10.86 -0.86
C THR A 184 -6.23 10.56 -1.79
N PRO A 185 -6.05 9.28 -2.18
CA PRO A 185 -5.03 8.90 -3.15
C PRO A 185 -5.35 9.43 -4.54
N GLY A 186 -4.36 10.07 -5.18
CA GLY A 186 -4.45 10.62 -6.53
C GLY A 186 -3.77 9.74 -7.60
N ALA A 187 -3.11 10.39 -8.54
CA ALA A 187 -2.36 9.75 -9.63
C ALA A 187 -1.17 8.93 -9.12
N TRP A 188 -0.74 7.91 -9.87
CA TRP A 188 0.44 7.15 -9.52
C TRP A 188 1.72 7.74 -10.15
N PHE A 189 2.83 7.65 -9.43
CA PHE A 189 4.16 8.09 -9.82
C PHE A 189 5.09 6.93 -10.12
N ALA A 190 5.06 5.91 -9.27
CA ALA A 190 5.87 4.72 -9.42
C ALA A 190 5.09 3.46 -9.01
N ALA A 191 5.54 2.31 -9.50
CA ALA A 191 4.99 0.99 -9.17
C ALA A 191 6.10 0.09 -8.63
N GLY A 192 5.78 -0.69 -7.59
CA GLY A 192 6.66 -1.71 -7.05
C GLY A 192 6.70 -2.96 -7.92
N LEU A 193 7.88 -3.52 -8.05
CA LEU A 193 8.13 -4.82 -8.68
C LEU A 193 8.36 -5.86 -7.59
N LEU A 194 7.68 -7.00 -7.70
CA LEU A 194 7.84 -8.12 -6.77
C LEU A 194 9.27 -8.64 -6.80
N ALA A 195 9.81 -8.98 -5.62
CA ALA A 195 11.07 -9.66 -5.48
C ALA A 195 11.07 -11.02 -6.22
N ASP A 196 12.23 -11.45 -6.70
CA ASP A 196 12.34 -12.65 -7.55
C ASP A 196 11.78 -13.92 -6.89
N GLY A 197 11.87 -14.07 -5.57
CA GLY A 197 11.29 -15.20 -4.83
C GLY A 197 9.76 -15.18 -4.75
N ASP A 198 9.15 -14.01 -4.90
CA ASP A 198 7.70 -13.82 -4.81
C ASP A 198 7.02 -13.85 -6.19
N ARG A 199 7.81 -13.85 -7.27
CA ARG A 199 7.29 -13.85 -8.65
C ARG A 199 6.63 -15.17 -9.04
N ASP A 200 7.00 -16.26 -8.40
CA ASP A 200 6.54 -17.61 -8.79
C ASP A 200 5.37 -18.13 -7.93
N GLY A 201 4.85 -17.31 -6.99
CA GLY A 201 3.75 -17.71 -6.10
C GLY A 201 4.10 -18.91 -5.20
N ARG A 202 5.37 -19.28 -5.13
CA ARG A 202 5.88 -20.34 -4.28
C ARG A 202 6.80 -19.72 -3.25
N GLY A 203 6.37 -19.69 -2.00
CA GLY A 203 7.27 -19.45 -0.88
C GLY A 203 8.45 -20.41 -0.96
N GLY A 204 9.56 -19.95 -1.54
CA GLY A 204 10.76 -20.71 -1.69
C GLY A 204 11.29 -21.10 -0.32
N LYS A 205 11.29 -22.40 -0.01
CA LYS A 205 12.25 -22.95 0.95
C LYS A 205 13.62 -22.60 0.40
N GLY A 206 14.32 -21.66 1.07
CA GLY A 206 15.71 -21.41 0.81
C GLY A 206 16.50 -22.71 0.97
N ASP A 207 16.94 -23.28 -0.13
CA ASP A 207 18.06 -24.20 -0.12
C ASP A 207 19.34 -23.35 -0.05
N ASP A 208 19.75 -23.03 1.17
CA ASP A 208 21.11 -22.59 1.46
C ASP A 208 22.05 -23.79 1.14
N ARG A 209 22.50 -23.85 -0.09
CA ARG A 209 23.67 -24.66 -0.49
C ARG A 209 24.48 -23.85 -1.52
N TYR A 210 25.48 -23.11 -0.99
CA TYR A 210 26.83 -23.06 -1.56
C TYR A 210 27.75 -22.41 -0.55
#